data_c1feea5f2895c23558c87d2722bb5215
#
_entry.id   c1feea5f2895c23558c87d2722bb5215
#
_cell.length_a   1.000
_cell.length_b   1.000
_cell.length_c   1.000
_cell.angle_alpha   90.00
_cell.angle_beta   90.00
_cell.angle_gamma   90.00
#
_symmetry.space_group_name_H-M   'P 1'
#
loop_
_entity.id
_entity.type
_entity.pdbx_description
1 polymer ?
#
loop_
_entity_poly.entity_id
_entity_poly.type
_entity_poly.pdbx_seq_one_letter_code
_entity_poly.pdbx_strand_id
1 'polypeptide(L)'
;MENIDRRKVISILNDIMKYELAGVVRYTHSALMVVGPYRESLVTYFNGQSSESLTHAQSAGELLVSLGGHPSQEVSIIEESNEHNVSALLSESLEHERQA
;
A
#
# COMPACT_ATOMS: atom_id res chain seq x y z
N MET A 1 -17.90 14.77 15.39
CA MET A 1 -17.71 13.31 15.51
C MET A 1 -18.69 12.64 16.47
N GLU A 2 -19.54 13.41 17.11
CA GLU A 2 -20.46 12.87 18.11
C GLU A 2 -21.39 11.80 17.56
N ASN A 3 -21.84 11.94 16.33
CA ASN A 3 -22.80 11.03 15.72
C ASN A 3 -22.15 9.93 14.90
N ILE A 4 -20.80 9.87 14.91
CA ILE A 4 -20.05 8.88 14.15
C ILE A 4 -19.53 7.84 15.13
N ASP A 5 -19.78 6.57 14.81
CA ASP A 5 -19.23 5.49 15.61
C ASP A 5 -17.71 5.50 15.50
N ARG A 6 -17.05 5.91 16.57
CA ARG A 6 -15.59 5.99 16.64
C ARG A 6 -14.95 4.65 16.32
N ARG A 7 -15.49 3.56 16.80
CA ARG A 7 -14.94 2.22 16.56
C ARG A 7 -14.99 1.86 15.08
N LYS A 8 -16.05 2.29 14.40
CA LYS A 8 -16.17 2.05 12.96
C LYS A 8 -15.12 2.83 12.19
N VAL A 9 -14.90 4.10 12.54
CA VAL A 9 -13.88 4.94 11.92
C VAL A 9 -12.49 4.34 12.15
N ILE A 10 -12.18 3.92 13.38
CA ILE A 10 -10.91 3.29 13.72
C ILE A 10 -10.70 2.02 12.88
N SER A 11 -11.75 1.21 12.74
CA SER A 11 -11.69 -0.02 11.94
C SER A 11 -11.38 0.29 10.48
N ILE A 12 -12.02 1.31 9.90
CA ILE A 12 -11.78 1.73 8.51
C ILE A 12 -10.34 2.22 8.35
N LEU A 13 -9.86 3.02 9.30
CA LEU A 13 -8.48 3.54 9.25
C LEU A 13 -7.45 2.41 9.35
N ASN A 14 -7.72 1.40 10.19
CA ASN A 14 -6.87 0.22 10.25
C ASN A 14 -6.86 -0.54 8.92
N ASP A 15 -8.00 -0.67 8.27
CA ASP A 15 -8.09 -1.32 6.96
C ASP A 15 -7.30 -0.56 5.90
N ILE A 16 -7.40 0.77 5.89
CA ILE A 16 -6.62 1.62 4.99
C ILE A 16 -5.13 1.44 5.25
N MET A 17 -4.73 1.50 6.52
CA MET A 17 -3.32 1.33 6.90
C MET A 17 -2.78 -0.02 6.45
N LYS A 18 -3.53 -1.09 6.69
CA LYS A 18 -3.12 -2.44 6.29
C LYS A 18 -2.98 -2.55 4.77
N TYR A 19 -3.91 -1.94 4.03
CA TYR A 19 -3.87 -1.95 2.57
C TYR A 19 -2.66 -1.18 2.04
N GLU A 20 -2.40 -0.01 2.61
CA GLU A 20 -1.26 0.81 2.19
C GLU A 20 0.08 0.14 2.53
N LEU A 21 0.17 -0.55 3.66
CA LEU A 21 1.37 -1.33 3.99
C LEU A 21 1.57 -2.49 3.00
N ALA A 22 0.48 -3.11 2.55
CA ALA A 22 0.55 -4.10 1.48
C ALA A 22 1.09 -3.47 0.19
N GLY A 23 0.73 -2.21 -0.08
CA GLY A 23 1.28 -1.45 -1.19
C GLY A 23 2.79 -1.29 -1.10
N VAL A 24 3.32 -1.00 0.08
CA VAL A 24 4.78 -0.91 0.29
C VAL A 24 5.45 -2.21 -0.12
N VAL A 25 4.92 -3.34 0.31
CA VAL A 25 5.47 -4.66 -0.02
C VAL A 25 5.35 -4.93 -1.52
N ARG A 26 4.17 -4.70 -2.09
CA ARG A 26 3.92 -4.95 -3.51
C ARG A 26 4.83 -4.12 -4.42
N TYR A 27 4.93 -2.83 -4.17
CA TYR A 27 5.74 -1.95 -5.02
C TYR A 27 7.23 -2.21 -4.85
N THR A 28 7.67 -2.53 -3.63
CA THR A 28 9.06 -2.95 -3.38
C THR A 28 9.36 -4.22 -4.16
N HIS A 29 8.45 -5.20 -4.13
CA HIS A 29 8.59 -6.43 -4.88
C HIS A 29 8.69 -6.15 -6.39
N SER A 30 7.80 -5.32 -6.92
CA SER A 30 7.80 -4.95 -8.34
C SER A 30 9.11 -4.28 -8.74
N ALA A 31 9.66 -3.41 -7.89
CA ALA A 31 10.94 -2.76 -8.14
C ALA A 31 12.08 -3.78 -8.25
N LEU A 32 12.02 -4.83 -7.45
CA LEU A 32 13.03 -5.89 -7.48
C LEU A 32 12.88 -6.83 -8.67
N MET A 33 11.64 -7.07 -9.10
CA MET A 33 11.33 -8.07 -10.13
C MET A 33 11.44 -7.55 -11.55
N VAL A 34 11.30 -6.26 -11.75
CA VAL A 34 11.26 -5.68 -13.10
C VAL A 34 12.58 -5.88 -13.85
N VAL A 35 12.48 -6.26 -15.12
CA VAL A 35 13.63 -6.45 -16.01
C VAL A 35 13.35 -5.73 -17.32
N GLY A 36 14.41 -5.50 -18.09
CA GLY A 36 14.29 -4.94 -19.43
C GLY A 36 15.04 -3.63 -19.57
N PRO A 37 14.98 -3.02 -20.78
CA PRO A 37 15.80 -1.85 -21.10
C PRO A 37 15.44 -0.59 -20.30
N TYR A 38 14.24 -0.53 -19.73
CA TYR A 38 13.79 0.63 -18.96
C TYR A 38 13.78 0.36 -17.45
N ARG A 39 14.55 -0.64 -17.02
CA ARG A 39 14.55 -1.07 -15.63
C ARG A 39 14.80 0.07 -14.63
N GLU A 40 15.83 0.89 -14.89
CA GLU A 40 16.19 1.97 -13.95
C GLU A 40 15.04 2.95 -13.71
N SER A 41 14.37 3.38 -14.78
CA SER A 41 13.23 4.29 -14.66
C SER A 41 12.08 3.66 -13.91
N LEU A 42 11.84 2.35 -14.12
CA LEU A 42 10.75 1.64 -13.49
C LEU A 42 11.04 1.33 -12.02
N VAL A 43 12.28 1.03 -11.69
CA VAL A 43 12.70 0.88 -10.29
C VAL A 43 12.42 2.17 -9.53
N THR A 44 12.80 3.31 -10.11
CA THR A 44 12.54 4.62 -9.49
C THR A 44 11.03 4.85 -9.32
N TYR A 45 10.23 4.53 -10.33
CA TYR A 45 8.79 4.67 -10.28
C TYR A 45 8.18 3.81 -9.15
N PHE A 46 8.51 2.52 -9.12
CA PHE A 46 7.95 1.61 -8.12
C PHE A 46 8.39 1.97 -6.71
N ASN A 47 9.65 2.37 -6.53
CA ASN A 47 10.14 2.82 -5.22
C ASN A 47 9.42 4.10 -4.77
N GLY A 48 9.11 5.00 -5.69
CA GLY A 48 8.31 6.18 -5.42
C GLY A 48 6.91 5.83 -4.95
N GLN A 49 6.28 4.86 -5.59
CA GLN A 49 4.96 4.37 -5.19
C GLN A 49 5.00 3.72 -3.80
N SER A 50 6.06 2.95 -3.52
CA SER A 50 6.26 2.34 -2.21
C SER A 50 6.34 3.41 -1.11
N SER A 51 7.13 4.46 -1.34
CA SER A 51 7.28 5.56 -0.39
C SER A 51 5.96 6.30 -0.17
N GLU A 52 5.18 6.49 -1.22
CA GLU A 52 3.88 7.16 -1.15
C GLU A 52 2.89 6.32 -0.33
N SER A 53 2.86 5.01 -0.57
CA SER A 53 2.01 4.10 0.21
C SER A 53 2.39 4.12 1.70
N LEU A 54 3.68 4.17 2.01
CA LEU A 54 4.13 4.27 3.40
C LEU A 54 3.64 5.56 4.05
N THR A 55 3.73 6.67 3.34
CA THR A 55 3.23 7.96 3.83
C THR A 55 1.74 7.91 4.11
N HIS A 56 0.96 7.29 3.22
CA HIS A 56 -0.48 7.11 3.42
C HIS A 56 -0.77 6.23 4.63
N ALA A 57 -0.02 5.16 4.82
CA ALA A 57 -0.17 4.28 5.98
C ALA A 57 0.09 5.04 7.28
N GLN A 58 1.16 5.84 7.30
CA GLN A 58 1.51 6.65 8.46
C GLN A 58 0.44 7.68 8.78
N SER A 59 -0.11 8.34 7.77
CA SER A 59 -1.18 9.32 7.95
C SER A 59 -2.45 8.69 8.53
N ALA A 60 -2.84 7.53 8.00
CA ALA A 60 -4.00 6.80 8.52
C ALA A 60 -3.76 6.36 9.96
N GLY A 61 -2.55 5.87 10.25
CA GLY A 61 -2.17 5.43 11.58
C GLY A 61 -2.18 6.55 12.61
N GLU A 62 -1.66 7.72 12.24
CA GLU A 62 -1.65 8.89 13.12
C GLU A 62 -3.06 9.35 13.46
N LEU A 63 -3.94 9.40 12.46
CA LEU A 63 -5.33 9.77 12.67
C LEU A 63 -6.03 8.76 13.58
N LEU A 64 -5.81 7.49 13.32
CA LEU A 64 -6.37 6.39 14.12
C LEU A 64 -5.96 6.51 15.59
N VAL A 65 -4.69 6.75 15.86
CA VAL A 65 -4.17 6.90 17.22
C VAL A 65 -4.77 8.15 17.88
N SER A 66 -4.94 9.23 17.14
CA SER A 66 -5.55 10.46 17.65
C SER A 66 -7.00 10.24 18.10
N LEU A 67 -7.66 9.23 17.54
CA LEU A 67 -9.02 8.85 17.92
C LEU A 67 -9.06 7.81 19.06
N GLY A 68 -7.91 7.46 19.59
CA GLY A 68 -7.81 6.50 20.68
C GLY A 68 -7.73 5.05 20.23
N GLY A 69 -7.51 4.83 18.94
CA GLY A 69 -7.40 3.48 18.38
C GLY A 69 -6.00 2.91 18.53
N HIS A 70 -5.90 1.60 18.33
CA HIS A 70 -4.64 0.87 18.37
C HIS A 70 -4.30 0.42 16.94
N PRO A 71 -3.15 0.86 16.39
CA PRO A 71 -2.78 0.48 15.03
C PRO A 71 -2.43 -1.00 14.93
N SER A 72 -3.02 -1.67 13.94
CA SER A 72 -2.75 -3.07 13.69
C SER A 72 -1.36 -3.25 13.09
N GLN A 73 -0.71 -4.37 13.40
CA GLN A 73 0.54 -4.75 12.75
C GLN A 73 0.30 -5.68 11.56
N GLU A 74 -0.94 -5.99 11.27
CA GLU A 74 -1.29 -6.84 10.15
C GLU A 74 -1.15 -6.08 8.83
N VAL A 75 -0.89 -6.84 7.78
CA VAL A 75 -0.81 -6.34 6.41
C VAL A 75 -1.85 -7.09 5.59
N SER A 76 -2.51 -6.40 4.68
CA SER A 76 -3.50 -7.03 3.82
C SER A 76 -2.86 -8.12 2.97
N ILE A 77 -3.67 -9.12 2.59
CA ILE A 77 -3.19 -10.25 1.79
C ILE A 77 -2.67 -9.74 0.45
N ILE A 78 -1.47 -10.20 0.09
CA ILE A 78 -0.83 -9.89 -1.18
C ILE A 78 -0.57 -11.21 -1.90
N GLU A 79 -1.04 -11.30 -3.14
CA GLU A 79 -0.69 -12.45 -3.96
C GLU A 79 0.73 -12.29 -4.45
N GLU A 80 1.54 -13.33 -4.25
CA GLU A 80 2.92 -13.32 -4.69
C GLU A 80 2.96 -13.44 -6.20
N SER A 81 3.78 -12.60 -6.83
CA SER A 81 3.93 -12.58 -8.28
C SER A 81 5.36 -12.96 -8.67
N ASN A 82 5.48 -13.78 -9.71
CA ASN A 82 6.77 -14.13 -10.30
C ASN A 82 7.00 -13.39 -11.62
N GLU A 83 6.15 -12.41 -11.91
CA GLU A 83 6.23 -11.66 -13.15
C GLU A 83 7.41 -10.71 -13.17
N HIS A 84 8.09 -10.66 -14.30
CA HIS A 84 9.20 -9.73 -14.55
C HIS A 84 8.86 -8.76 -15.67
N ASN A 85 7.79 -9.03 -16.39
CA ASN A 85 7.36 -8.24 -17.54
C ASN A 85 6.76 -6.92 -17.05
N VAL A 86 7.19 -5.82 -17.65
CA VAL A 86 6.74 -4.48 -17.29
C VAL A 86 5.23 -4.33 -17.36
N SER A 87 4.62 -4.83 -18.44
CA SER A 87 3.17 -4.71 -18.62
C SER A 87 2.39 -5.42 -17.51
N ALA A 88 2.82 -6.63 -17.14
CA ALA A 88 2.19 -7.38 -16.07
C ALA A 88 2.35 -6.68 -14.72
N LEU A 89 3.55 -6.18 -14.42
CA LEU A 89 3.81 -5.47 -13.16
C LEU A 89 3.02 -4.17 -13.07
N LEU A 90 2.88 -3.43 -14.17
CA LEU A 90 2.07 -2.23 -14.19
C LEU A 90 0.59 -2.55 -14.02
N SER A 91 0.11 -3.65 -14.62
CA SER A 91 -1.26 -4.09 -14.45
C SER A 91 -1.56 -4.45 -12.98
N GLU A 92 -0.64 -5.12 -12.32
CA GLU A 92 -0.75 -5.44 -10.90
C GLU A 92 -0.83 -4.18 -10.05
N SER A 93 0.01 -3.18 -10.37
CA SER A 93 0.01 -1.90 -9.67
C SER A 93 -1.30 -1.15 -9.84
N LEU A 94 -1.84 -1.13 -11.06
CA LEU A 94 -3.13 -0.50 -11.33
C LEU A 94 -4.27 -1.20 -10.59
N GLU A 95 -4.24 -2.52 -10.52
CA GLU A 95 -5.25 -3.27 -9.78
C GLU A 95 -5.19 -2.96 -8.29
N HIS A 96 -3.99 -2.85 -7.73
CA HIS A 96 -3.82 -2.47 -6.33
C HIS A 96 -4.41 -1.07 -6.06
N GLU A 97 -4.09 -0.10 -6.92
CA GLU A 97 -4.60 1.27 -6.76
C GLU A 97 -6.12 1.33 -6.90
N ARG A 98 -6.70 0.51 -7.78
CA ARG A 98 -8.13 0.45 -7.96
C ARG A 98 -8.88 -0.02 -6.72
N GLN A 99 -8.26 -0.88 -5.93
CA GLN A 99 -8.87 -1.41 -4.71
C GLN A 99 -8.69 -0.48 -3.50
N ALA A 100 -7.78 0.47 -3.62
CA ALA A 100 -7.58 1.44 -2.56
C ALA A 100 -8.72 2.42 -2.47
#